data_41fdd3c5742131f6f154c4c069f6fb8e
#
_entry.id   41fdd3c5742131f6f154c4c069f6fb8e
#
_cell.length_a   1.000
_cell.length_b   1.000
_cell.length_c   1.000
_cell.angle_alpha   90.00
_cell.angle_beta   90.00
_cell.angle_gamma   90.00
#
_symmetry.space_group_name_H-M   'P 1'
#
loop_
_entity.id
_entity.type
_entity.pdbx_description
1 polymer ?
#
loop_
_entity_poly.entity_id
_entity_poly.type
_entity_poly.pdbx_seq_one_letter_code
_entity_poly.pdbx_strand_id
1 'polypeptide(L)'
;MHGALIAQQQTGAALNVHPGRDEDQPQEVMEFIQARGGEPSRTIISHIDRTIADEGKLFRLADTGCVIEFDLFGQEQSLYGLNLQFDLPNDAIRLRMIRRLIDRGHLDQIAISHDICYRSRLQAFGGHGYGHIFRNVLPLMRRRRFSEAEIQRIMAETPARLLTFV
;
A
#
# COMPACT_ATOMS: atom_id res chain seq x y z
N MET A 1 -7.28 17.49 -5.46
CA MET A 1 -5.83 17.20 -5.31
C MET A 1 -4.98 18.46 -5.09
N HIS A 2 -5.10 19.56 -5.86
CA HIS A 2 -4.24 20.75 -5.69
C HIS A 2 -4.23 21.31 -4.25
N GLY A 3 -5.39 21.49 -3.61
CA GLY A 3 -5.47 21.94 -2.21
C GLY A 3 -4.79 20.99 -1.22
N ALA A 4 -4.84 19.67 -1.45
CA ALA A 4 -4.15 18.70 -0.61
C ALA A 4 -2.61 18.80 -0.75
N LEU A 5 -2.10 19.11 -1.95
CA LEU A 5 -0.67 19.38 -2.14
C LEU A 5 -0.20 20.63 -1.43
N ILE A 6 -1.00 21.71 -1.47
CA ILE A 6 -0.71 22.92 -0.70
C ILE A 6 -0.65 22.60 0.80
N ALA A 7 -1.59 21.81 1.31
CA ALA A 7 -1.59 21.40 2.70
C ALA A 7 -0.37 20.53 3.05
N GLN A 8 0.02 19.57 2.20
CA GLN A 8 1.24 18.79 2.37
C GLN A 8 2.48 19.68 2.47
N GLN A 9 2.62 20.65 1.55
CA GLN A 9 3.75 21.58 1.50
C GLN A 9 3.82 22.51 2.72
N GLN A 10 2.66 22.93 3.25
CA GLN A 10 2.59 23.84 4.39
C GLN A 10 2.76 23.14 5.73
N THR A 11 2.37 21.89 5.85
CA THR A 11 2.29 21.18 7.14
C THR A 11 3.29 20.04 7.27
N GLY A 12 3.89 19.59 6.16
CA GLY A 12 4.69 18.37 6.13
C GLY A 12 3.87 17.08 6.35
N ALA A 13 2.53 17.16 6.42
CA ALA A 13 1.69 15.98 6.58
C ALA A 13 1.80 15.03 5.38
N ALA A 14 1.76 13.72 5.62
CA ALA A 14 1.69 12.77 4.52
C ALA A 14 0.36 12.90 3.76
N LEU A 15 0.42 12.79 2.44
CA LEU A 15 -0.74 12.74 1.57
C LEU A 15 -1.09 11.30 1.26
N ASN A 16 -2.29 10.86 1.64
CA ASN A 16 -2.80 9.54 1.26
C ASN A 16 -3.76 9.69 0.08
N VAL A 17 -3.50 8.96 -1.01
CA VAL A 17 -4.27 9.02 -2.25
C VAL A 17 -4.98 7.69 -2.50
N HIS A 18 -6.30 7.76 -2.62
CA HIS A 18 -7.14 6.69 -3.11
C HIS A 18 -7.21 6.77 -4.65
N PRO A 19 -6.47 5.95 -5.41
CA PRO A 19 -6.49 5.97 -6.86
C PRO A 19 -7.79 5.35 -7.40
N GLY A 20 -8.09 5.60 -8.66
CA GLY A 20 -9.13 4.87 -9.38
C GLY A 20 -8.78 3.39 -9.56
N ARG A 21 -9.32 2.79 -10.61
CA ARG A 21 -9.14 1.35 -10.90
C ARG A 21 -8.40 1.09 -12.19
N ASP A 22 -8.03 2.14 -12.89
CA ASP A 22 -7.13 2.05 -14.04
C ASP A 22 -5.71 1.81 -13.54
N GLU A 23 -5.03 0.86 -14.13
CA GLU A 23 -3.70 0.42 -13.72
C GLU A 23 -2.60 1.49 -13.94
N ASP A 24 -2.83 2.43 -14.86
CA ASP A 24 -1.90 3.52 -15.14
C ASP A 24 -2.14 4.76 -14.27
N GLN A 25 -3.34 4.88 -13.67
CA GLN A 25 -3.70 6.06 -12.88
C GLN A 25 -2.77 6.34 -11.68
N PRO A 26 -2.26 5.36 -10.92
CA PRO A 26 -1.28 5.63 -9.87
C PRO A 26 -0.06 6.39 -10.37
N GLN A 27 0.46 6.03 -11.55
CA GLN A 27 1.59 6.70 -12.17
C GLN A 27 1.23 8.14 -12.59
N GLU A 28 0.08 8.34 -13.25
CA GLU A 28 -0.41 9.68 -13.63
C GLU A 28 -0.61 10.59 -12.42
N VAL A 29 -1.10 10.05 -11.32
CA VAL A 29 -1.25 10.77 -10.05
C VAL A 29 0.11 11.22 -9.53
N MET A 30 1.12 10.37 -9.55
CA MET A 30 2.46 10.73 -9.09
C MET A 30 3.11 11.78 -9.99
N GLU A 31 2.95 11.67 -11.30
CA GLU A 31 3.41 12.69 -12.27
C GLU A 31 2.75 14.05 -11.99
N PHE A 32 1.44 14.07 -11.71
CA PHE A 32 0.72 15.28 -11.34
C PHE A 32 1.25 15.89 -10.03
N ILE A 33 1.55 15.05 -9.02
CA ILE A 33 2.05 15.48 -7.71
C ILE A 33 3.46 16.08 -7.85
N GLN A 34 4.36 15.37 -8.53
CA GLN A 34 5.74 15.80 -8.76
C GLN A 34 5.82 17.11 -9.57
N ALA A 35 5.03 17.22 -10.64
CA ALA A 35 4.97 18.43 -11.47
C ALA A 35 4.52 19.69 -10.68
N ARG A 36 3.95 19.53 -9.49
CA ARG A 36 3.47 20.62 -8.62
C ARG A 36 4.25 20.75 -7.31
N GLY A 37 5.42 20.12 -7.23
CA GLY A 37 6.31 20.20 -6.08
C GLY A 37 5.80 19.46 -4.84
N GLY A 38 4.89 18.48 -5.01
CA GLY A 38 4.53 17.57 -3.92
C GLY A 38 5.68 16.64 -3.56
N GLU A 39 5.70 16.16 -2.31
CA GLU A 39 6.77 15.32 -1.77
C GLU A 39 6.45 13.83 -1.95
N PRO A 40 7.13 13.11 -2.89
CA PRO A 40 6.84 11.70 -3.12
C PRO A 40 7.04 10.82 -1.88
N SER A 41 8.11 11.04 -1.11
CA SER A 41 8.44 10.22 0.06
C SER A 41 7.39 10.33 1.18
N ARG A 42 6.53 11.32 1.12
CA ARG A 42 5.38 11.55 2.00
C ARG A 42 4.03 11.44 1.27
N THR A 43 4.04 10.82 0.09
CA THR A 43 2.81 10.51 -0.66
C THR A 43 2.58 9.01 -0.67
N ILE A 44 1.43 8.59 -0.17
CA ILE A 44 1.00 7.19 -0.10
C ILE A 44 0.01 6.95 -1.24
N ILE A 45 0.27 5.97 -2.06
CA ILE A 45 -0.70 5.48 -3.03
C ILE A 45 -1.31 4.19 -2.49
N SER A 46 -2.57 4.28 -2.06
CA SER A 46 -3.32 3.17 -1.47
C SER A 46 -3.83 2.19 -2.51
N HIS A 47 -4.31 1.03 -2.06
CA HIS A 47 -5.02 0.04 -2.88
C HIS A 47 -4.23 -0.48 -4.09
N ILE A 48 -2.92 -0.54 -3.98
CA ILE A 48 -2.07 -1.01 -5.09
C ILE A 48 -2.38 -2.47 -5.43
N ASP A 49 -2.67 -3.27 -4.43
CA ASP A 49 -3.01 -4.68 -4.58
C ASP A 49 -4.38 -4.97 -5.24
N ARG A 50 -5.18 -3.95 -5.54
CA ARG A 50 -6.37 -4.06 -6.38
C ARG A 50 -6.32 -3.21 -7.64
N THR A 51 -5.17 -2.56 -7.89
CA THR A 51 -5.04 -1.60 -8.99
C THR A 51 -3.97 -2.01 -9.98
N ILE A 52 -2.82 -2.52 -9.51
CA ILE A 52 -1.67 -2.86 -10.38
C ILE A 52 -1.41 -4.37 -10.31
N ALA A 53 -1.56 -5.06 -11.44
CA ALA A 53 -1.16 -6.45 -11.63
C ALA A 53 0.19 -6.58 -12.35
N ASP A 54 0.50 -5.64 -13.24
CA ASP A 54 1.76 -5.63 -14.00
C ASP A 54 2.95 -5.24 -13.11
N GLU A 55 3.93 -6.14 -13.00
CA GLU A 55 5.13 -5.92 -12.17
C GLU A 55 5.97 -4.72 -12.67
N GLY A 56 6.01 -4.50 -13.98
CA GLY A 56 6.75 -3.38 -14.56
C GLY A 56 6.12 -2.04 -14.20
N LYS A 57 4.78 -1.96 -14.19
CA LYS A 57 4.05 -0.77 -13.72
C LYS A 57 4.26 -0.53 -12.23
N LEU A 58 4.24 -1.60 -11.42
CA LEU A 58 4.52 -1.52 -9.99
C LEU A 58 5.91 -0.94 -9.69
N PHE A 59 6.92 -1.40 -10.43
CA PHE A 59 8.29 -0.89 -10.27
C PHE A 59 8.44 0.55 -10.73
N ARG A 60 7.84 0.93 -11.87
CA ARG A 60 7.86 2.34 -12.31
C ARG A 60 7.22 3.26 -11.27
N LEU A 61 6.12 2.84 -10.66
CA LEU A 61 5.51 3.59 -9.58
C LEU A 61 6.45 3.71 -8.37
N ALA A 62 7.11 2.62 -7.96
CA ALA A 62 8.09 2.64 -6.87
C ALA A 62 9.27 3.57 -7.15
N ASP A 63 9.74 3.61 -8.39
CA ASP A 63 10.83 4.48 -8.83
C ASP A 63 10.50 5.99 -8.72
N THR A 64 9.22 6.36 -8.57
CA THR A 64 8.82 7.75 -8.27
C THR A 64 9.19 8.19 -6.85
N GLY A 65 9.50 7.27 -5.95
CA GLY A 65 9.79 7.52 -4.55
C GLY A 65 8.56 7.56 -3.62
N CYS A 66 7.35 7.32 -4.15
CA CYS A 66 6.13 7.29 -3.33
C CYS A 66 6.07 6.05 -2.43
N VAL A 67 5.20 6.10 -1.42
CA VAL A 67 4.88 4.95 -0.58
C VAL A 67 3.77 4.13 -1.25
N ILE A 68 4.01 2.84 -1.38
CA ILE A 68 3.12 1.86 -2.00
C ILE A 68 2.38 1.13 -0.88
N GLU A 69 1.06 1.31 -0.81
CA GLU A 69 0.27 0.68 0.23
C GLU A 69 -0.52 -0.52 -0.31
N PHE A 70 -0.24 -1.69 0.27
CA PHE A 70 -1.00 -2.93 0.11
C PHE A 70 -2.00 -3.00 1.26
N ASP A 71 -3.24 -2.63 1.03
CA ASP A 71 -4.19 -2.43 2.11
C ASP A 71 -5.40 -3.38 2.09
N LEU A 72 -5.34 -4.43 1.31
CA LEU A 72 -6.41 -5.43 1.28
C LEU A 72 -6.04 -6.75 1.98
N PHE A 73 -5.08 -6.73 2.92
CA PHE A 73 -4.73 -7.92 3.68
C PHE A 73 -5.94 -8.52 4.42
N GLY A 74 -6.12 -9.83 4.28
CA GLY A 74 -7.27 -10.57 4.80
C GLY A 74 -8.43 -10.72 3.79
N GLN A 75 -8.38 -10.04 2.65
CA GLN A 75 -9.31 -10.27 1.55
C GLN A 75 -8.75 -11.38 0.65
N GLU A 76 -9.26 -12.60 0.86
CA GLU A 76 -8.75 -13.81 0.21
C GLU A 76 -9.57 -14.23 -1.03
N GLN A 77 -10.61 -13.46 -1.37
CA GLN A 77 -11.41 -13.70 -2.57
C GLN A 77 -10.70 -13.19 -3.83
N SER A 78 -10.84 -13.90 -4.95
CA SER A 78 -10.33 -13.45 -6.25
C SER A 78 -11.26 -12.43 -6.94
N LEU A 79 -12.58 -12.58 -6.77
CA LEU A 79 -13.55 -11.71 -7.44
C LEU A 79 -13.50 -10.28 -6.88
N TYR A 80 -13.25 -9.31 -7.75
CA TYR A 80 -13.36 -7.89 -7.44
C TYR A 80 -14.56 -7.27 -8.15
N GLY A 81 -15.68 -7.15 -7.45
CA GLY A 81 -16.95 -6.68 -8.03
C GLY A 81 -16.96 -5.26 -8.60
N LEU A 82 -15.92 -4.44 -8.31
CA LEU A 82 -15.79 -3.09 -8.83
C LEU A 82 -14.88 -3.01 -10.08
N ASN A 83 -14.17 -4.08 -10.41
CA ASN A 83 -13.44 -4.27 -11.66
C ASN A 83 -13.36 -5.77 -11.95
N LEU A 84 -14.29 -6.28 -12.76
CA LEU A 84 -14.44 -7.70 -13.07
C LEU A 84 -13.30 -8.28 -13.92
N GLN A 85 -12.42 -7.44 -14.44
CA GLN A 85 -11.24 -7.87 -15.20
C GLN A 85 -9.98 -7.98 -14.32
N PHE A 86 -10.08 -7.65 -13.05
CA PHE A 86 -8.99 -7.69 -12.09
C PHE A 86 -9.23 -8.78 -11.06
N ASP A 87 -8.32 -9.75 -11.01
CA ASP A 87 -8.31 -10.77 -9.96
C ASP A 87 -7.58 -10.25 -8.72
N LEU A 88 -8.27 -10.17 -7.58
CA LEU A 88 -7.63 -9.77 -6.33
C LEU A 88 -6.59 -10.80 -5.91
N PRO A 89 -5.36 -10.36 -5.61
CA PRO A 89 -4.36 -11.22 -5.01
C PRO A 89 -4.78 -11.63 -3.59
N ASN A 90 -4.47 -12.85 -3.20
CA ASN A 90 -4.51 -13.25 -1.79
C ASN A 90 -3.26 -12.75 -1.03
N ASP A 91 -3.24 -12.89 0.30
CA ASP A 91 -2.12 -12.44 1.14
C ASP A 91 -0.77 -13.02 0.72
N ALA A 92 -0.79 -14.27 0.23
CA ALA A 92 0.43 -14.91 -0.25
C ALA A 92 0.99 -14.26 -1.52
N ILE A 93 0.14 -13.76 -2.39
CA ILE A 93 0.53 -13.03 -3.61
C ILE A 93 0.98 -11.62 -3.22
N ARG A 94 0.26 -10.91 -2.35
CA ARG A 94 0.67 -9.61 -1.81
C ARG A 94 2.10 -9.65 -1.25
N LEU A 95 2.40 -10.65 -0.44
CA LEU A 95 3.75 -10.82 0.12
C LEU A 95 4.81 -11.12 -0.95
N ARG A 96 4.46 -11.80 -2.07
CA ARG A 96 5.40 -11.95 -3.19
C ARG A 96 5.67 -10.62 -3.89
N MET A 97 4.65 -9.80 -4.12
CA MET A 97 4.80 -8.44 -4.71
C MET A 97 5.69 -7.57 -3.81
N ILE A 98 5.43 -7.57 -2.49
CA ILE A 98 6.26 -6.87 -1.50
C ILE A 98 7.71 -7.35 -1.52
N ARG A 99 7.96 -8.67 -1.58
CA ARG A 99 9.32 -9.20 -1.68
C ARG A 99 10.04 -8.68 -2.93
N ARG A 100 9.36 -8.64 -4.08
CA ARG A 100 9.93 -8.11 -5.33
C ARG A 100 10.33 -6.62 -5.20
N LEU A 101 9.52 -5.83 -4.53
CA LEU A 101 9.86 -4.43 -4.24
C LEU A 101 11.08 -4.32 -3.33
N ILE A 102 11.16 -5.12 -2.27
CA ILE A 102 12.30 -5.16 -1.36
C ILE A 102 13.59 -5.56 -2.08
N ASP A 103 13.52 -6.60 -2.91
CA ASP A 103 14.67 -7.10 -3.68
C ASP A 103 15.22 -6.06 -4.67
N ARG A 104 14.42 -5.04 -5.01
CA ARG A 104 14.82 -3.88 -5.83
C ARG A 104 15.19 -2.64 -5.01
N GLY A 105 15.22 -2.74 -3.69
CA GLY A 105 15.65 -1.65 -2.80
C GLY A 105 14.54 -0.71 -2.32
N HIS A 106 13.26 -1.05 -2.54
CA HIS A 106 12.12 -0.19 -2.18
C HIS A 106 11.53 -0.48 -0.79
N LEU A 107 12.30 -1.07 0.15
CA LEU A 107 11.81 -1.44 1.49
C LEU A 107 11.17 -0.25 2.24
N ASP A 108 11.77 0.92 2.15
CA ASP A 108 11.33 2.13 2.87
C ASP A 108 10.04 2.76 2.32
N GLN A 109 9.55 2.23 1.21
CA GLN A 109 8.36 2.72 0.50
C GLN A 109 7.14 1.82 0.69
N ILE A 110 7.18 0.82 1.58
CA ILE A 110 6.11 -0.15 1.73
C ILE A 110 5.28 0.13 2.98
N ALA A 111 3.96 0.18 2.81
CA ALA A 111 2.97 0.18 3.87
C ALA A 111 1.97 -0.95 3.67
N ILE A 112 1.41 -1.49 4.76
CA ILE A 112 0.38 -2.55 4.70
C ILE A 112 -0.77 -2.25 5.66
N SER A 113 -1.99 -2.56 5.25
CA SER A 113 -3.19 -2.41 6.08
C SER A 113 -4.33 -3.37 5.66
N HIS A 114 -5.58 -3.11 6.10
CA HIS A 114 -6.71 -4.04 5.88
C HIS A 114 -7.87 -3.42 5.10
N ASP A 115 -7.94 -2.11 4.95
CA ASP A 115 -9.07 -1.37 4.40
C ASP A 115 -10.42 -1.89 4.92
N ILE A 116 -10.59 -1.96 6.26
CA ILE A 116 -11.85 -2.43 6.86
C ILE A 116 -12.90 -1.33 6.74
N CYS A 117 -13.63 -1.34 5.63
CA CYS A 117 -14.71 -0.39 5.33
C CYS A 117 -16.10 -1.02 5.42
N TYR A 118 -16.20 -2.35 5.60
CA TYR A 118 -17.47 -3.05 5.75
C TYR A 118 -17.57 -3.79 7.09
N ARG A 119 -18.76 -3.77 7.69
CA ARG A 119 -19.05 -4.50 8.93
C ARG A 119 -18.74 -6.00 8.83
N SER A 120 -19.00 -6.61 7.66
CA SER A 120 -18.70 -8.03 7.40
C SER A 120 -17.20 -8.38 7.47
N ARG A 121 -16.30 -7.40 7.43
CA ARG A 121 -14.85 -7.63 7.60
C ARG A 121 -14.41 -7.63 9.06
N LEU A 122 -15.28 -7.19 9.99
CA LEU A 122 -15.00 -7.25 11.43
C LEU A 122 -15.14 -8.67 11.96
N GLN A 123 -14.30 -9.06 12.92
CA GLN A 123 -14.31 -10.39 13.53
C GLN A 123 -15.67 -10.79 14.11
N ALA A 124 -16.36 -9.86 14.74
CA ALA A 124 -17.69 -10.10 15.31
C ALA A 124 -18.75 -10.52 14.26
N PHE A 125 -18.46 -10.31 12.98
CA PHE A 125 -19.35 -10.66 11.86
C PHE A 125 -18.70 -11.68 10.90
N GLY A 126 -17.69 -12.42 11.36
CA GLY A 126 -17.04 -13.48 10.60
C GLY A 126 -15.90 -13.03 9.69
N GLY A 127 -15.54 -11.76 9.71
CA GLY A 127 -14.43 -11.22 8.92
C GLY A 127 -13.07 -11.42 9.57
N HIS A 128 -12.02 -11.02 8.87
CA HIS A 128 -10.62 -11.16 9.31
C HIS A 128 -10.25 -10.19 10.48
N GLY A 129 -10.87 -9.02 10.55
CA GLY A 129 -10.70 -8.01 11.60
C GLY A 129 -9.32 -7.34 11.62
N TYR A 130 -9.20 -6.27 12.40
CA TYR A 130 -7.98 -5.46 12.51
C TYR A 130 -6.73 -6.20 13.02
N GLY A 131 -6.89 -7.34 13.66
CA GLY A 131 -5.75 -8.13 14.15
C GLY A 131 -5.20 -9.13 13.14
N HIS A 132 -5.70 -9.17 11.90
CA HIS A 132 -5.32 -10.19 10.90
C HIS A 132 -3.83 -10.14 10.56
N ILE A 133 -3.27 -8.94 10.32
CA ILE A 133 -1.84 -8.80 10.03
C ILE A 133 -1.00 -9.42 11.16
N PHE A 134 -1.31 -9.10 12.41
CA PHE A 134 -0.53 -9.61 13.55
C PHE A 134 -0.67 -11.13 13.74
N ARG A 135 -1.88 -11.67 13.59
CA ARG A 135 -2.13 -13.10 13.84
C ARG A 135 -1.73 -14.01 12.68
N ASN A 136 -1.87 -13.53 11.45
CA ASN A 136 -1.74 -14.38 10.26
C ASN A 136 -0.61 -13.93 9.34
N VAL A 137 -0.52 -12.63 9.02
CA VAL A 137 0.44 -12.13 8.01
C VAL A 137 1.86 -12.12 8.55
N LEU A 138 2.10 -11.63 9.77
CA LEU A 138 3.45 -11.63 10.36
C LEU A 138 4.05 -13.04 10.48
N PRO A 139 3.32 -14.08 10.99
CA PRO A 139 3.83 -15.45 10.92
C PRO A 139 4.10 -15.94 9.50
N LEU A 140 3.29 -15.53 8.52
CA LEU A 140 3.51 -15.87 7.12
C LEU A 140 4.76 -15.18 6.54
N MET A 141 5.00 -13.91 6.86
CA MET A 141 6.22 -13.18 6.49
C MET A 141 7.46 -13.91 6.99
N ARG A 142 7.51 -14.28 8.28
CA ARG A 142 8.62 -15.03 8.86
C ARG A 142 8.86 -16.36 8.14
N ARG A 143 7.81 -17.13 7.87
CA ARG A 143 7.91 -18.38 7.08
C ARG A 143 8.44 -18.16 5.67
N ARG A 144 8.20 -16.97 5.09
CA ARG A 144 8.68 -16.56 3.76
C ARG A 144 10.02 -15.82 3.81
N ARG A 145 10.73 -15.91 4.96
CA ARG A 145 12.09 -15.40 5.16
C ARG A 145 12.19 -13.86 5.08
N PHE A 146 11.13 -13.15 5.42
CA PHE A 146 11.27 -11.73 5.75
C PHE A 146 12.06 -11.64 7.07
N SER A 147 13.10 -10.83 7.09
CA SER A 147 13.86 -10.56 8.31
C SER A 147 13.05 -9.72 9.31
N GLU A 148 13.36 -9.79 10.59
CA GLU A 148 12.70 -8.95 11.60
C GLU A 148 12.95 -7.45 11.32
N ALA A 149 14.09 -7.08 10.74
CA ALA A 149 14.37 -5.70 10.34
C ALA A 149 13.43 -5.23 9.21
N GLU A 150 13.17 -6.05 8.20
CA GLU A 150 12.19 -5.75 7.14
C GLU A 150 10.77 -5.63 7.70
N ILE A 151 10.39 -6.56 8.60
CA ILE A 151 9.09 -6.52 9.28
C ILE A 151 8.96 -5.24 10.11
N GLN A 152 9.98 -4.90 10.91
CA GLN A 152 10.01 -3.68 11.71
C GLN A 152 9.89 -2.42 10.84
N ARG A 153 10.61 -2.38 9.71
CA ARG A 153 10.54 -1.27 8.76
C ARG A 153 9.11 -1.07 8.24
N ILE A 154 8.47 -2.13 7.76
CA ILE A 154 7.12 -2.08 7.19
C ILE A 154 6.06 -1.77 8.26
N MET A 155 6.18 -2.40 9.44
CA MET A 155 5.12 -2.35 10.46
C MET A 155 5.19 -1.13 11.38
N ALA A 156 6.37 -0.56 11.57
CA ALA A 156 6.58 0.50 12.56
C ALA A 156 7.29 1.74 12.00
N GLU A 157 8.43 1.59 11.35
CA GLU A 157 9.25 2.74 10.99
C GLU A 157 8.67 3.55 9.83
N THR A 158 8.20 2.88 8.76
CA THR A 158 7.52 3.57 7.64
C THR A 158 6.25 4.28 8.12
N PRO A 159 5.32 3.62 8.85
CA PRO A 159 4.17 4.32 9.42
C PRO A 159 4.53 5.47 10.36
N ALA A 160 5.52 5.29 11.25
CA ALA A 160 5.94 6.35 12.16
C ALA A 160 6.44 7.59 11.40
N ARG A 161 7.28 7.39 10.37
CA ARG A 161 7.75 8.48 9.51
C ARG A 161 6.61 9.23 8.83
N LEU A 162 5.60 8.49 8.33
CA LEU A 162 4.46 9.09 7.61
C LEU A 162 3.50 9.83 8.54
N LEU A 163 3.30 9.34 9.76
CA LEU A 163 2.38 9.93 10.73
C LEU A 163 3.00 11.09 11.54
N THR A 164 4.30 11.27 11.49
CA THR A 164 4.99 12.39 12.15
C THR A 164 4.93 13.64 11.26
N PHE A 165 4.48 14.75 11.81
CA PHE A 165 4.58 16.06 11.15
C PHE A 165 6.03 16.55 11.19
N VAL A 166 6.49 17.20 10.14
CA VAL A 166 7.85 17.73 9.97
C VAL A 166 7.83 19.21 9.60
#